data_8d1a3ddbda29280ef6689dd4b57f46e9
#
_entry.id   8d1a3ddbda29280ef6689dd4b57f46e9
#
_cell.length_a   1.000
_cell.length_b   1.000
_cell.length_c   1.000
_cell.angle_alpha   90.00
_cell.angle_beta   90.00
_cell.angle_gamma   90.00
#
_symmetry.space_group_name_H-M   'P 1'
#
loop_
_entity.id
_entity.type
_entity.pdbx_description
1 polymer ?
#
loop_
_entity_poly.entity_id
_entity_poly.type
_entity_poly.pdbx_seq_one_letter_code
_entity_poly.pdbx_strand_id
1 'polypeptide(L)'
;MTELKVAGGAERGRNWGEWGERYGLVIAWLLVILVFSILRPTTFFSWANFSTIFGSQAVLVVMTLGLIVPLTAGDYDLSIAGNLTLSAMVIAVLNVYFDWPIAAAILAAVATGLVIGAINAFIVLYFRINSLIVTLGMGTFVHGITLWISNSNTISGIDFSLTNAIIVTRLFGIPMAFYYALAIAVVIWYVFTFTAAGQRLLFVGRGREVARLSGIRVDRVRAATFLVSGALGGLAGVLFVGSLGAADPNSGLTYLLPAFAAAFLGATSITPGRFNPIGSVIAVYFLVTGITGLSILGISTFVQDLFYGGALVVAVCLSQLVRGRQERLS
;
A
#
# COMPACT_ATOMS: atom_id res chain seq x y z
N MET A 1 35.72 28.13 -47.07
CA MET A 1 34.43 27.50 -47.32
C MET A 1 34.45 26.14 -46.65
N THR A 2 33.97 26.06 -45.42
CA THR A 2 33.95 24.81 -44.67
C THR A 2 32.46 24.48 -44.43
N GLU A 3 31.97 23.44 -45.10
CA GLU A 3 30.59 23.00 -45.02
C GLU A 3 30.26 22.49 -43.62
N LEU A 4 29.36 23.13 -42.95
CA LEU A 4 28.69 22.63 -41.72
C LEU A 4 27.74 21.49 -42.14
N LYS A 5 28.14 20.24 -41.89
CA LYS A 5 27.27 19.08 -41.94
C LYS A 5 26.24 19.22 -40.80
N VAL A 6 25.03 19.57 -41.14
CA VAL A 6 23.86 19.45 -40.26
C VAL A 6 23.65 17.96 -39.96
N ALA A 7 23.96 17.56 -38.74
CA ALA A 7 23.68 16.20 -38.26
C ALA A 7 22.16 16.03 -38.28
N GLY A 8 21.70 15.14 -39.14
CA GLY A 8 20.31 14.73 -39.29
C GLY A 8 19.76 14.21 -37.94
N GLY A 9 18.53 14.61 -37.65
CA GLY A 9 17.79 14.21 -36.47
C GLY A 9 17.76 12.69 -36.37
N ALA A 10 18.33 12.18 -35.29
CA ALA A 10 18.14 10.79 -34.89
C ALA A 10 16.64 10.63 -34.61
N GLU A 11 15.93 9.94 -35.50
CA GLU A 11 14.60 9.40 -35.21
C GLU A 11 14.69 8.67 -33.86
N ARG A 12 13.96 9.17 -32.87
CA ARG A 12 13.77 8.45 -31.59
C ARG A 12 13.09 7.14 -31.94
N GLY A 13 13.89 6.11 -32.22
CA GLY A 13 13.44 4.75 -32.34
C GLY A 13 12.58 4.44 -31.11
N ARG A 14 11.37 4.02 -31.37
CA ARG A 14 10.37 3.64 -30.36
C ARG A 14 11.04 2.58 -29.48
N ASN A 15 11.53 3.01 -28.28
CA ASN A 15 12.28 2.13 -27.36
C ASN A 15 11.33 1.09 -26.77
N TRP A 16 11.14 -0.03 -27.45
CA TRP A 16 10.31 -1.14 -27.01
C TRP A 16 10.70 -1.63 -25.60
N GLY A 17 11.97 -1.45 -25.21
CA GLY A 17 12.45 -1.75 -23.85
C GLY A 17 11.82 -0.86 -22.79
N GLU A 18 11.74 0.46 -23.01
CA GLU A 18 11.11 1.41 -22.08
C GLU A 18 9.60 1.16 -21.94
N TRP A 19 8.94 0.78 -23.03
CA TRP A 19 7.54 0.40 -23.03
C TRP A 19 7.31 -0.89 -22.24
N GLY A 20 8.17 -1.89 -22.41
CA GLY A 20 8.11 -3.14 -21.66
C GLY A 20 8.34 -2.92 -20.16
N GLU A 21 9.32 -2.09 -19.78
CA GLU A 21 9.56 -1.74 -18.38
C GLU A 21 8.37 -0.99 -17.78
N ARG A 22 7.77 -0.05 -18.49
CA ARG A 22 6.66 0.77 -18.00
C ARG A 22 5.35 0.01 -17.84
N TYR A 23 5.02 -0.86 -18.78
CA TYR A 23 3.71 -1.54 -18.82
C TYR A 23 3.80 -3.05 -18.57
N GLY A 24 4.99 -3.58 -18.32
CA GLY A 24 5.22 -5.02 -18.14
C GLY A 24 4.32 -5.65 -17.07
N LEU A 25 4.11 -4.97 -15.95
CA LEU A 25 3.22 -5.47 -14.89
C LEU A 25 1.76 -5.49 -15.33
N VAL A 26 1.32 -4.48 -16.10
CA VAL A 26 -0.05 -4.43 -16.63
C VAL A 26 -0.28 -5.57 -17.61
N ILE A 27 0.71 -5.80 -18.50
CA ILE A 27 0.66 -6.90 -19.46
C ILE A 27 0.65 -8.25 -18.73
N ALA A 28 1.50 -8.43 -17.73
CA ALA A 28 1.53 -9.63 -16.90
C ALA A 28 0.18 -9.85 -16.19
N TRP A 29 -0.44 -8.79 -15.67
CA TRP A 29 -1.76 -8.90 -15.05
C TRP A 29 -2.85 -9.33 -16.04
N LEU A 30 -2.87 -8.73 -17.21
CA LEU A 30 -3.81 -9.12 -18.27
C LEU A 30 -3.60 -10.57 -18.74
N LEU A 31 -2.34 -11.03 -18.83
CA LEU A 31 -2.02 -12.41 -19.13
C LEU A 31 -2.50 -13.37 -18.04
N VAL A 32 -2.33 -13.02 -16.76
CA VAL A 32 -2.84 -13.82 -15.64
C VAL A 32 -4.37 -13.93 -15.70
N ILE A 33 -5.07 -12.81 -15.95
CA ILE A 33 -6.53 -12.81 -16.13
C ILE A 33 -6.90 -13.71 -17.30
N LEU A 34 -6.24 -13.61 -18.44
CA LEU A 34 -6.52 -14.42 -19.62
C LEU A 34 -6.33 -15.92 -19.34
N VAL A 35 -5.21 -16.30 -18.73
CA VAL A 35 -4.91 -17.71 -18.42
C VAL A 35 -5.97 -18.31 -17.51
N PHE A 36 -6.33 -17.65 -16.39
CA PHE A 36 -7.34 -18.18 -15.47
C PHE A 36 -8.76 -18.12 -16.07
N SER A 37 -9.04 -17.16 -16.96
CA SER A 37 -10.31 -17.11 -17.68
C SER A 37 -10.48 -18.30 -18.65
N ILE A 38 -9.39 -18.75 -19.27
CA ILE A 38 -9.40 -19.95 -20.14
C ILE A 38 -9.52 -21.23 -19.28
N LEU A 39 -8.78 -21.30 -18.17
CA LEU A 39 -8.77 -22.49 -17.30
C LEU A 39 -10.09 -22.68 -16.54
N ARG A 40 -10.74 -21.60 -16.14
CA ARG A 40 -11.99 -21.62 -15.34
C ARG A 40 -12.98 -20.53 -15.81
N PRO A 41 -13.56 -20.66 -17.01
CA PRO A 41 -14.35 -19.59 -17.63
C PRO A 41 -15.62 -19.25 -16.85
N THR A 42 -16.26 -20.20 -16.19
CA THR A 42 -17.53 -19.98 -15.47
C THR A 42 -17.35 -19.42 -14.06
N THR A 43 -16.24 -19.75 -13.40
CA THR A 43 -15.97 -19.33 -12.02
C THR A 43 -15.05 -18.12 -11.96
N PHE A 44 -13.95 -18.14 -12.70
CA PHE A 44 -12.98 -17.05 -12.68
C PHE A 44 -13.48 -15.84 -13.48
N PHE A 45 -13.94 -16.04 -14.72
CA PHE A 45 -14.45 -14.97 -15.59
C PHE A 45 -15.94 -14.69 -15.30
N SER A 46 -16.23 -14.32 -14.06
CA SER A 46 -17.56 -13.94 -13.62
C SER A 46 -17.54 -12.57 -12.95
N TRP A 47 -18.63 -11.79 -13.13
CA TRP A 47 -18.74 -10.48 -12.46
C TRP A 47 -18.66 -10.60 -10.93
N ALA A 48 -19.21 -11.65 -10.37
CA ALA A 48 -19.16 -11.93 -8.94
C ALA A 48 -17.73 -12.08 -8.43
N ASN A 49 -16.86 -12.79 -9.17
CA ASN A 49 -15.45 -12.95 -8.82
C ASN A 49 -14.69 -11.62 -8.91
N PHE A 50 -14.84 -10.87 -10.00
CA PHE A 50 -14.19 -9.56 -10.13
C PHE A 50 -14.68 -8.58 -9.07
N SER A 51 -15.98 -8.52 -8.79
CA SER A 51 -16.53 -7.71 -7.71
C SER A 51 -15.92 -8.06 -6.35
N THR A 52 -15.73 -9.36 -6.08
CA THR A 52 -15.08 -9.84 -4.85
C THR A 52 -13.62 -9.42 -4.80
N ILE A 53 -12.85 -9.63 -5.88
CA ILE A 53 -11.43 -9.22 -5.96
C ILE A 53 -11.30 -7.71 -5.70
N PHE A 54 -12.14 -6.88 -6.35
CA PHE A 54 -12.06 -5.43 -6.16
C PHE A 54 -12.43 -5.01 -4.73
N GLY A 55 -13.51 -5.54 -4.17
CA GLY A 55 -14.00 -5.15 -2.85
C GLY A 55 -13.12 -5.64 -1.70
N SER A 56 -12.63 -6.88 -1.75
CA SER A 56 -11.87 -7.49 -0.65
C SER A 56 -10.46 -6.92 -0.48
N GLN A 57 -9.90 -6.27 -1.50
CA GLN A 57 -8.51 -5.79 -1.47
C GLN A 57 -8.36 -4.32 -1.08
N ALA A 58 -9.43 -3.65 -0.71
CA ALA A 58 -9.39 -2.24 -0.32
C ALA A 58 -8.42 -1.98 0.85
N VAL A 59 -8.39 -2.87 1.85
CA VAL A 59 -7.48 -2.81 3.00
C VAL A 59 -6.02 -2.88 2.53
N LEU A 60 -5.69 -3.85 1.67
CA LEU A 60 -4.34 -4.03 1.15
C LEU A 60 -3.90 -2.85 0.29
N VAL A 61 -4.81 -2.30 -0.53
CA VAL A 61 -4.54 -1.09 -1.33
C VAL A 61 -4.17 0.08 -0.41
N VAL A 62 -4.98 0.36 0.61
CA VAL A 62 -4.74 1.50 1.52
C VAL A 62 -3.45 1.31 2.32
N MET A 63 -3.17 0.10 2.80
CA MET A 63 -1.88 -0.20 3.45
C MET A 63 -0.69 -0.01 2.52
N THR A 64 -0.77 -0.50 1.28
CA THR A 64 0.30 -0.34 0.29
C THR A 64 0.54 1.14 -0.01
N LEU A 65 -0.53 1.93 -0.15
CA LEU A 65 -0.44 3.37 -0.32
C LEU A 65 0.20 4.07 0.90
N GLY A 66 -0.11 3.60 2.12
CA GLY A 66 0.53 4.06 3.34
C GLY A 66 2.03 3.81 3.34
N LEU A 67 2.45 2.61 2.91
CA LEU A 67 3.86 2.22 2.86
C LEU A 67 4.68 2.98 1.83
N ILE A 68 4.14 3.25 0.63
CA ILE A 68 4.93 3.92 -0.42
C ILE A 68 5.30 5.35 -0.05
N VAL A 69 4.59 5.99 0.88
CA VAL A 69 4.87 7.37 1.30
C VAL A 69 6.21 7.46 2.05
N PRO A 70 6.45 6.75 3.18
CA PRO A 70 7.76 6.75 3.83
C PRO A 70 8.83 6.07 2.96
N LEU A 71 8.53 5.00 2.22
CA LEU A 71 9.48 4.35 1.31
C LEU A 71 10.01 5.33 0.25
N THR A 72 9.20 6.27 -0.23
CA THR A 72 9.64 7.31 -1.17
C THR A 72 10.65 8.27 -0.53
N ALA A 73 10.57 8.53 0.78
CA ALA A 73 11.56 9.32 1.52
C ALA A 73 12.82 8.51 1.92
N GLY A 74 12.86 7.21 1.59
CA GLY A 74 13.90 6.28 2.01
C GLY A 74 13.77 5.82 3.46
N ASP A 75 12.55 5.85 4.03
CA ASP A 75 12.24 5.33 5.36
C ASP A 75 11.29 4.12 5.25
N TYR A 76 11.38 3.21 6.23
CA TYR A 76 10.51 2.05 6.36
C TYR A 76 9.52 2.27 7.49
N ASP A 77 8.27 1.88 7.30
CA ASP A 77 7.25 1.85 8.36
C ASP A 77 6.62 0.45 8.48
N LEU A 78 7.22 -0.41 9.29
CA LEU A 78 6.70 -1.73 9.57
C LEU A 78 5.59 -1.71 10.62
N SER A 79 5.44 -0.60 11.33
CA SER A 79 4.40 -0.46 12.36
C SER A 79 2.99 -0.34 11.78
N ILE A 80 2.86 -0.06 10.48
CA ILE A 80 1.56 0.14 9.81
C ILE A 80 0.63 -1.08 9.97
N ALA A 81 1.17 -2.30 10.04
CA ALA A 81 0.39 -3.51 10.29
C ALA A 81 -0.18 -3.56 11.70
N GLY A 82 0.65 -3.28 12.71
CA GLY A 82 0.21 -3.15 14.08
C GLY A 82 -0.78 -1.99 14.26
N ASN A 83 -0.54 -0.88 13.57
CA ASN A 83 -1.41 0.28 13.55
C ASN A 83 -2.81 -0.05 13.00
N LEU A 84 -2.90 -0.75 11.86
CA LEU A 84 -4.17 -1.25 11.33
C LEU A 84 -4.92 -2.05 12.40
N THR A 85 -4.22 -3.01 13.05
CA THR A 85 -4.83 -3.90 14.02
C THR A 85 -5.30 -3.16 15.27
N LEU A 86 -4.45 -2.27 15.82
CA LEU A 86 -4.83 -1.46 16.98
C LEU A 86 -5.99 -0.52 16.66
N SER A 87 -5.97 0.14 15.51
CA SER A 87 -7.05 1.02 15.07
C SER A 87 -8.36 0.27 14.88
N ALA A 88 -8.32 -0.94 14.30
CA ALA A 88 -9.45 -1.84 14.22
C ALA A 88 -9.99 -2.21 15.61
N MET A 89 -9.09 -2.54 16.52
CA MET A 89 -9.45 -2.92 17.89
C MET A 89 -10.02 -1.74 18.69
N VAL A 90 -9.50 -0.51 18.49
CA VAL A 90 -10.05 0.70 19.09
C VAL A 90 -11.50 0.92 18.67
N ILE A 91 -11.83 0.72 17.38
CA ILE A 91 -13.23 0.78 16.93
C ILE A 91 -14.09 -0.24 17.68
N ALA A 92 -13.63 -1.50 17.72
CA ALA A 92 -14.38 -2.57 18.32
C ALA A 92 -14.63 -2.33 19.84
N VAL A 93 -13.57 -1.98 20.56
CA VAL A 93 -13.66 -1.71 22.00
C VAL A 93 -14.58 -0.52 22.28
N LEU A 94 -14.39 0.60 21.60
CA LEU A 94 -15.20 1.81 21.85
C LEU A 94 -16.66 1.60 21.46
N ASN A 95 -16.94 0.94 20.35
CA ASN A 95 -18.30 0.75 19.88
C ASN A 95 -19.03 -0.37 20.63
N VAL A 96 -18.38 -1.53 20.87
CA VAL A 96 -19.05 -2.71 21.45
C VAL A 96 -19.09 -2.67 22.98
N TYR A 97 -18.00 -2.20 23.65
CA TYR A 97 -17.94 -2.22 25.11
C TYR A 97 -18.32 -0.90 25.76
N PHE A 98 -18.14 0.22 25.05
CA PHE A 98 -18.43 1.54 25.59
C PHE A 98 -19.59 2.23 24.88
N ASP A 99 -20.27 1.56 23.96
CA ASP A 99 -21.44 2.08 23.21
C ASP A 99 -21.20 3.43 22.52
N TRP A 100 -19.96 3.69 22.10
CA TRP A 100 -19.66 4.92 21.36
C TRP A 100 -20.30 4.88 19.97
N PRO A 101 -20.82 6.05 19.50
CA PRO A 101 -21.26 6.17 18.12
C PRO A 101 -20.14 5.77 17.16
N ILE A 102 -20.47 5.00 16.11
CA ILE A 102 -19.47 4.46 15.19
C ILE A 102 -18.60 5.54 14.55
N ALA A 103 -19.16 6.72 14.26
CA ALA A 103 -18.40 7.85 13.71
C ALA A 103 -17.31 8.33 14.68
N ALA A 104 -17.60 8.39 15.98
CA ALA A 104 -16.62 8.78 17.00
C ALA A 104 -15.53 7.70 17.16
N ALA A 105 -15.91 6.43 17.11
CA ALA A 105 -14.96 5.31 17.15
C ALA A 105 -14.01 5.32 15.92
N ILE A 106 -14.52 5.64 14.73
CA ILE A 106 -13.71 5.81 13.51
C ILE A 106 -12.70 6.96 13.68
N LEU A 107 -13.13 8.10 14.19
CA LEU A 107 -12.23 9.24 14.43
C LEU A 107 -11.15 8.88 15.45
N ALA A 108 -11.50 8.16 16.53
CA ALA A 108 -10.55 7.68 17.52
C ALA A 108 -9.51 6.71 16.89
N ALA A 109 -9.96 5.82 16.00
CA ALA A 109 -9.06 4.88 15.29
C ALA A 109 -8.06 5.62 14.38
N VAL A 110 -8.51 6.59 13.62
CA VAL A 110 -7.62 7.40 12.76
C VAL A 110 -6.68 8.24 13.61
N ALA A 111 -7.16 8.81 14.73
CA ALA A 111 -6.33 9.54 15.69
C ALA A 111 -5.25 8.63 16.30
N THR A 112 -5.60 7.38 16.66
CA THR A 112 -4.63 6.37 17.13
C THR A 112 -3.54 6.15 16.09
N GLY A 113 -3.89 6.00 14.82
CA GLY A 113 -2.93 5.86 13.74
C GLY A 113 -2.00 7.08 13.61
N LEU A 114 -2.55 8.27 13.67
CA LEU A 114 -1.75 9.51 13.65
C LEU A 114 -0.79 9.61 14.83
N VAL A 115 -1.22 9.21 16.03
CA VAL A 115 -0.38 9.21 17.24
C VAL A 115 0.80 8.24 17.08
N ILE A 116 0.54 7.02 16.58
CA ILE A 116 1.62 6.05 16.31
C ILE A 116 2.60 6.63 15.28
N GLY A 117 2.11 7.21 14.18
CA GLY A 117 2.94 7.87 13.18
C GLY A 117 3.76 9.03 13.76
N ALA A 118 3.16 9.84 14.64
CA ALA A 118 3.85 10.94 15.32
C ALA A 118 4.97 10.43 16.26
N ILE A 119 4.71 9.36 17.01
CA ILE A 119 5.71 8.75 17.90
C ILE A 119 6.88 8.17 17.07
N ASN A 120 6.58 7.47 15.97
CA ASN A 120 7.61 6.97 15.04
C ASN A 120 8.45 8.12 14.48
N ALA A 121 7.80 9.17 13.98
CA ALA A 121 8.49 10.35 13.47
C ALA A 121 9.41 10.97 14.55
N PHE A 122 8.90 11.14 15.76
CA PHE A 122 9.68 11.70 16.86
C PHE A 122 10.91 10.84 17.16
N ILE A 123 10.74 9.53 17.34
CA ILE A 123 11.86 8.65 17.70
C ILE A 123 12.90 8.60 16.57
N VAL A 124 12.46 8.39 15.31
CA VAL A 124 13.36 8.29 14.15
C VAL A 124 14.15 9.58 13.93
N LEU A 125 13.49 10.74 14.05
CA LEU A 125 14.09 12.02 13.67
C LEU A 125 14.88 12.66 14.82
N TYR A 126 14.38 12.56 16.04
CA TYR A 126 15.06 13.15 17.22
C TYR A 126 16.29 12.34 17.62
N PHE A 127 16.16 11.02 17.75
CA PHE A 127 17.28 10.14 18.12
C PHE A 127 18.13 9.71 16.91
N ARG A 128 17.71 10.03 15.67
CA ARG A 128 18.37 9.65 14.42
C ARG A 128 18.60 8.15 14.27
N ILE A 129 17.68 7.35 14.78
CA ILE A 129 17.70 5.89 14.71
C ILE A 129 17.15 5.45 13.35
N ASN A 130 17.62 4.30 12.85
CA ASN A 130 17.08 3.70 11.62
C ASN A 130 15.58 3.44 11.75
N SER A 131 14.80 3.91 10.78
CA SER A 131 13.35 3.79 10.75
C SER A 131 12.86 2.33 10.80
N LEU A 132 13.59 1.40 10.14
CA LEU A 132 13.24 -0.01 10.15
C LEU A 132 13.25 -0.60 11.57
N ILE A 133 14.26 -0.28 12.37
CA ILE A 133 14.39 -0.78 13.77
C ILE A 133 13.27 -0.19 14.63
N VAL A 134 13.06 1.14 14.53
CA VAL A 134 12.04 1.83 15.33
C VAL A 134 10.64 1.33 15.01
N THR A 135 10.30 1.23 13.73
CA THR A 135 8.94 0.85 13.32
C THR A 135 8.66 -0.65 13.49
N LEU A 136 9.69 -1.51 13.41
CA LEU A 136 9.56 -2.92 13.78
C LEU A 136 9.26 -3.07 15.27
N GLY A 137 10.04 -2.38 16.12
CA GLY A 137 9.80 -2.36 17.57
C GLY A 137 8.44 -1.78 17.92
N MET A 138 8.06 -0.65 17.28
CA MET A 138 6.74 -0.02 17.47
C MET A 138 5.60 -0.95 17.03
N GLY A 139 5.74 -1.64 15.90
CA GLY A 139 4.74 -2.60 15.42
C GLY A 139 4.49 -3.72 16.43
N THR A 140 5.57 -4.29 17.00
CA THR A 140 5.49 -5.30 18.05
C THR A 140 4.88 -4.76 19.35
N PHE A 141 5.26 -3.55 19.76
CA PHE A 141 4.73 -2.89 20.95
C PHE A 141 3.21 -2.63 20.81
N VAL A 142 2.79 -2.08 19.67
CA VAL A 142 1.38 -1.81 19.36
C VAL A 142 0.57 -3.11 19.28
N HIS A 143 1.15 -4.18 18.73
CA HIS A 143 0.52 -5.51 18.75
C HIS A 143 0.32 -6.02 20.19
N GLY A 144 1.31 -5.83 21.06
CA GLY A 144 1.17 -6.15 22.49
C GLY A 144 0.03 -5.39 23.17
N ILE A 145 -0.11 -4.08 22.88
CA ILE A 145 -1.26 -3.28 23.36
C ILE A 145 -2.57 -3.86 22.83
N THR A 146 -2.62 -4.25 21.56
CA THR A 146 -3.82 -4.82 20.94
C THR A 146 -4.25 -6.11 21.63
N LEU A 147 -3.30 -7.01 21.91
CA LEU A 147 -3.55 -8.25 22.67
C LEU A 147 -4.05 -7.96 24.10
N TRP A 148 -3.47 -6.96 24.74
CA TRP A 148 -3.86 -6.57 26.09
C TRP A 148 -5.30 -6.06 26.16
N ILE A 149 -5.68 -5.08 25.32
CA ILE A 149 -7.02 -4.48 25.35
C ILE A 149 -8.12 -5.42 24.86
N SER A 150 -7.78 -6.41 24.02
CA SER A 150 -8.72 -7.42 23.52
C SER A 150 -8.77 -8.69 24.37
N ASN A 151 -7.93 -8.79 25.41
CA ASN A 151 -7.68 -10.08 26.10
C ASN A 151 -7.36 -11.21 25.12
N SER A 152 -6.63 -10.92 24.05
CA SER A 152 -6.28 -11.84 22.96
C SER A 152 -7.47 -12.46 22.23
N ASN A 153 -8.66 -11.87 22.33
CA ASN A 153 -9.88 -12.34 21.68
C ASN A 153 -10.30 -11.45 20.52
N THR A 154 -10.98 -12.05 19.56
CA THR A 154 -11.68 -11.30 18.50
C THR A 154 -12.93 -10.65 19.09
N ILE A 155 -13.11 -9.34 18.84
CA ILE A 155 -14.31 -8.59 19.25
C ILE A 155 -15.20 -8.45 18.01
N SER A 156 -16.43 -8.98 18.12
CA SER A 156 -17.47 -8.91 17.09
C SER A 156 -18.70 -8.17 17.61
N GLY A 157 -19.66 -7.89 16.71
CA GLY A 157 -20.88 -7.16 17.07
C GLY A 157 -20.76 -5.65 16.91
N ILE A 158 -19.82 -5.20 16.09
CA ILE A 158 -19.67 -3.77 15.73
C ILE A 158 -20.92 -3.31 14.97
N ASP A 159 -21.30 -2.06 15.16
CA ASP A 159 -22.48 -1.45 14.53
C ASP A 159 -22.54 -1.77 13.03
N PHE A 160 -23.64 -2.41 12.62
CA PHE A 160 -23.88 -2.84 11.25
C PHE A 160 -23.83 -1.69 10.22
N SER A 161 -24.03 -0.46 10.64
CA SER A 161 -23.95 0.70 9.76
C SER A 161 -22.58 0.82 9.08
N LEU A 162 -21.50 0.47 9.77
CA LEU A 162 -20.14 0.46 9.20
C LEU A 162 -20.00 -0.63 8.13
N THR A 163 -20.42 -1.86 8.42
CA THR A 163 -20.39 -2.96 7.44
C THR A 163 -21.29 -2.65 6.24
N ASN A 164 -22.46 -2.06 6.50
CA ASN A 164 -23.38 -1.61 5.45
C ASN A 164 -22.71 -0.58 4.53
N ALA A 165 -22.04 0.42 5.10
CA ALA A 165 -21.35 1.46 4.32
C ALA A 165 -20.15 0.95 3.50
N ILE A 166 -19.48 -0.11 3.97
CA ILE A 166 -18.20 -0.57 3.35
C ILE A 166 -18.43 -1.73 2.38
N ILE A 167 -19.20 -2.77 2.75
CA ILE A 167 -19.32 -4.00 1.97
C ILE A 167 -20.71 -4.23 1.40
N VAL A 168 -21.78 -3.93 2.17
CA VAL A 168 -23.15 -4.24 1.76
C VAL A 168 -23.61 -3.29 0.66
N THR A 169 -23.37 -1.98 0.86
CA THR A 169 -23.63 -0.99 -0.17
C THR A 169 -22.70 -1.19 -1.36
N ARG A 170 -23.28 -1.33 -2.54
CA ARG A 170 -22.55 -1.60 -3.79
C ARG A 170 -22.92 -0.59 -4.86
N LEU A 171 -21.91 -0.12 -5.57
CA LEU A 171 -22.09 0.69 -6.77
C LEU A 171 -21.65 -0.15 -7.98
N PHE A 172 -22.50 -0.28 -8.99
CA PHE A 172 -22.29 -1.21 -10.13
C PHE A 172 -21.99 -2.65 -9.71
N GLY A 173 -22.52 -3.11 -8.57
CA GLY A 173 -22.27 -4.44 -8.03
C GLY A 173 -20.93 -4.60 -7.30
N ILE A 174 -20.08 -3.57 -7.22
CA ILE A 174 -18.80 -3.56 -6.51
C ILE A 174 -18.99 -2.91 -5.13
N PRO A 175 -18.45 -3.50 -4.04
CA PRO A 175 -18.53 -2.92 -2.69
C PRO A 175 -17.91 -1.51 -2.61
N MET A 176 -18.49 -0.67 -1.76
CA MET A 176 -18.00 0.71 -1.54
C MET A 176 -16.55 0.77 -1.05
N ALA A 177 -16.06 -0.26 -0.39
CA ALA A 177 -14.65 -0.39 0.01
C ALA A 177 -13.68 -0.11 -1.15
N PHE A 178 -13.97 -0.63 -2.34
CA PHE A 178 -13.17 -0.37 -3.54
C PHE A 178 -13.08 1.11 -3.87
N TYR A 179 -14.22 1.81 -3.84
CA TYR A 179 -14.28 3.24 -4.20
C TYR A 179 -13.59 4.11 -3.17
N TYR A 180 -13.67 3.75 -1.87
CA TYR A 180 -12.92 4.44 -0.83
C TYR A 180 -11.40 4.27 -1.03
N ALA A 181 -10.94 3.05 -1.30
CA ALA A 181 -9.53 2.80 -1.59
C ALA A 181 -9.07 3.51 -2.87
N LEU A 182 -9.91 3.53 -3.90
CA LEU A 182 -9.65 4.24 -5.16
C LEU A 182 -9.57 5.76 -4.93
N ALA A 183 -10.47 6.33 -4.15
CA ALA A 183 -10.44 7.75 -3.80
C ALA A 183 -9.14 8.12 -3.07
N ILE A 184 -8.71 7.31 -2.10
CA ILE A 184 -7.43 7.47 -1.41
C ILE A 184 -6.27 7.36 -2.41
N ALA A 185 -6.30 6.39 -3.33
CA ALA A 185 -5.27 6.22 -4.35
C ALA A 185 -5.17 7.46 -5.27
N VAL A 186 -6.31 8.01 -5.68
CA VAL A 186 -6.36 9.24 -6.49
C VAL A 186 -5.79 10.44 -5.71
N VAL A 187 -6.12 10.59 -4.44
CA VAL A 187 -5.59 11.67 -3.58
C VAL A 187 -4.07 11.55 -3.46
N ILE A 188 -3.55 10.36 -3.14
CA ILE A 188 -2.10 10.15 -3.01
C ILE A 188 -1.40 10.34 -4.36
N TRP A 189 -1.98 9.85 -5.46
CA TRP A 189 -1.45 10.10 -6.81
C TRP A 189 -1.40 11.59 -7.13
N TYR A 190 -2.48 12.33 -6.83
CA TYR A 190 -2.54 13.77 -7.05
C TYR A 190 -1.46 14.50 -6.24
N VAL A 191 -1.30 14.15 -4.95
CA VAL A 191 -0.27 14.72 -4.08
C VAL A 191 1.13 14.45 -4.63
N PHE A 192 1.43 13.21 -5.03
CA PHE A 192 2.75 12.83 -5.57
C PHE A 192 3.07 13.55 -6.88
N THR A 193 2.07 13.73 -7.74
CA THR A 193 2.29 14.20 -9.11
C THR A 193 2.21 15.72 -9.23
N PHE A 194 1.23 16.35 -8.57
CA PHE A 194 0.85 17.73 -8.85
C PHE A 194 1.14 18.71 -7.72
N THR A 195 1.58 18.25 -6.54
CA THR A 195 1.80 19.16 -5.40
C THR A 195 3.28 19.38 -5.10
N ALA A 196 3.58 20.56 -4.52
CA ALA A 196 4.92 20.85 -4.02
C ALA A 196 5.37 19.88 -2.91
N ALA A 197 4.43 19.34 -2.13
CA ALA A 197 4.73 18.35 -1.09
C ALA A 197 5.25 17.05 -1.71
N GLY A 198 4.58 16.52 -2.75
CA GLY A 198 5.02 15.34 -3.49
C GLY A 198 6.37 15.53 -4.16
N GLN A 199 6.59 16.69 -4.81
CA GLN A 199 7.86 16.97 -5.45
C GLN A 199 9.01 17.05 -4.44
N ARG A 200 8.78 17.68 -3.26
CA ARG A 200 9.78 17.69 -2.17
C ARG A 200 10.04 16.29 -1.63
N LEU A 201 9.01 15.46 -1.48
CA LEU A 201 9.12 14.07 -1.06
C LEU A 201 10.01 13.26 -2.02
N LEU A 202 9.75 13.34 -3.32
CA LEU A 202 10.54 12.69 -4.37
C LEU A 202 12.00 13.18 -4.37
N PHE A 203 12.21 14.47 -4.14
CA PHE A 203 13.55 15.05 -4.08
C PHE A 203 14.33 14.58 -2.86
N VAL A 204 13.69 14.51 -1.68
CA VAL A 204 14.28 13.94 -0.44
C VAL A 204 14.67 12.47 -0.64
N GLY A 205 13.83 11.70 -1.35
CA GLY A 205 14.10 10.28 -1.63
C GLY A 205 15.28 10.03 -2.58
N ARG A 206 15.62 11.00 -3.43
CA ARG A 206 16.80 10.92 -4.31
C ARG A 206 18.10 11.18 -3.59
N GLY A 207 18.09 12.07 -2.58
CA GLY A 207 19.29 12.40 -1.83
C GLY A 207 19.00 13.42 -0.73
N ARG A 208 19.04 12.96 0.53
CA ARG A 208 18.72 13.79 1.71
C ARG A 208 19.68 14.98 1.87
N GLU A 209 20.97 14.76 1.62
CA GLU A 209 21.98 15.81 1.70
C GLU A 209 21.77 16.90 0.64
N VAL A 210 21.54 16.50 -0.62
CA VAL A 210 21.27 17.42 -1.73
C VAL A 210 19.97 18.20 -1.48
N ALA A 211 18.94 17.55 -0.97
CA ALA A 211 17.69 18.19 -0.60
C ALA A 211 17.88 19.23 0.51
N ARG A 212 18.71 18.94 1.52
CA ARG A 212 19.04 19.88 2.59
C ARG A 212 19.80 21.10 2.09
N LEU A 213 20.79 20.88 1.23
CA LEU A 213 21.56 21.97 0.61
C LEU A 213 20.69 22.85 -0.30
N SER A 214 19.62 22.30 -0.89
CA SER A 214 18.62 23.03 -1.67
C SER A 214 17.56 23.75 -0.81
N GLY A 215 17.73 23.79 0.52
CA GLY A 215 16.85 24.50 1.44
C GLY A 215 15.58 23.74 1.84
N ILE A 216 15.45 22.45 1.49
CA ILE A 216 14.30 21.62 1.88
C ILE A 216 14.49 21.18 3.34
N ARG A 217 13.46 21.38 4.16
CA ARG A 217 13.41 20.91 5.55
C ARG A 217 13.14 19.41 5.57
N VAL A 218 14.20 18.59 5.33
CA VAL A 218 14.12 17.12 5.17
C VAL A 218 13.40 16.46 6.33
N ASP A 219 13.68 16.84 7.57
CA ASP A 219 13.06 16.22 8.75
C ASP A 219 11.55 16.47 8.83
N ARG A 220 11.06 17.63 8.37
CA ARG A 220 9.61 17.90 8.28
C ARG A 220 8.93 17.06 7.20
N VAL A 221 9.59 16.87 6.07
CA VAL A 221 9.07 16.00 5.00
C VAL A 221 8.99 14.56 5.50
N ARG A 222 10.04 14.06 6.15
CA ARG A 222 10.07 12.70 6.72
C ARG A 222 9.03 12.54 7.85
N ALA A 223 8.89 13.52 8.75
CA ALA A 223 7.84 13.49 9.77
C ALA A 223 6.44 13.37 9.15
N ALA A 224 6.16 14.16 8.12
CA ALA A 224 4.88 14.09 7.41
C ALA A 224 4.62 12.71 6.78
N THR A 225 5.66 12.00 6.31
CA THR A 225 5.48 10.65 5.75
C THR A 225 5.02 9.64 6.78
N PHE A 226 5.56 9.68 8.01
CA PHE A 226 5.10 8.81 9.10
C PHE A 226 3.68 9.15 9.56
N LEU A 227 3.32 10.44 9.60
CA LEU A 227 1.96 10.86 9.92
C LEU A 227 0.95 10.36 8.88
N VAL A 228 1.27 10.48 7.59
CA VAL A 228 0.41 9.99 6.50
C VAL A 228 0.31 8.47 6.54
N SER A 229 1.43 7.75 6.74
CA SER A 229 1.43 6.29 6.91
C SER A 229 0.56 5.88 8.09
N GLY A 230 0.71 6.58 9.23
CA GLY A 230 -0.09 6.35 10.43
C GLY A 230 -1.60 6.55 10.18
N ALA A 231 -1.97 7.65 9.54
CA ALA A 231 -3.37 7.92 9.19
C ALA A 231 -3.95 6.86 8.24
N LEU A 232 -3.18 6.45 7.23
CA LEU A 232 -3.60 5.40 6.28
C LEU A 232 -3.67 4.02 6.94
N GLY A 233 -2.79 3.73 7.90
CA GLY A 233 -2.90 2.54 8.76
C GLY A 233 -4.20 2.53 9.57
N GLY A 234 -4.56 3.68 10.17
CA GLY A 234 -5.84 3.87 10.85
C GLY A 234 -7.05 3.68 9.94
N LEU A 235 -7.03 4.28 8.75
CA LEU A 235 -8.08 4.11 7.74
C LEU A 235 -8.17 2.66 7.23
N ALA A 236 -7.03 1.97 7.08
CA ALA A 236 -7.02 0.55 6.74
C ALA A 236 -7.71 -0.29 7.84
N GLY A 237 -7.52 0.07 9.13
CA GLY A 237 -8.24 -0.53 10.25
C GLY A 237 -9.76 -0.32 10.18
N VAL A 238 -10.21 0.88 9.80
CA VAL A 238 -11.64 1.17 9.57
C VAL A 238 -12.22 0.29 8.46
N LEU A 239 -11.53 0.20 7.32
CA LEU A 239 -11.96 -0.65 6.20
C LEU A 239 -11.96 -2.13 6.58
N PHE A 240 -10.97 -2.57 7.36
CA PHE A 240 -10.86 -3.95 7.83
C PHE A 240 -12.07 -4.33 8.69
N VAL A 241 -12.37 -3.53 9.72
CA VAL A 241 -13.52 -3.76 10.61
C VAL A 241 -14.84 -3.71 9.85
N GLY A 242 -15.01 -2.73 8.97
CA GLY A 242 -16.23 -2.63 8.17
C GLY A 242 -16.40 -3.77 7.17
N SER A 243 -15.30 -4.39 6.74
CA SER A 243 -15.36 -5.54 5.83
C SER A 243 -15.74 -6.84 6.54
N LEU A 244 -15.38 -6.99 7.81
CA LEU A 244 -15.57 -8.24 8.58
C LEU A 244 -16.64 -8.13 9.67
N GLY A 245 -17.00 -6.92 10.11
CA GLY A 245 -17.86 -6.71 11.29
C GLY A 245 -17.23 -7.13 12.61
N ALA A 246 -15.90 -7.34 12.62
CA ALA A 246 -15.13 -7.80 13.77
C ALA A 246 -13.68 -7.28 13.70
N ALA A 247 -13.03 -7.22 14.86
CA ALA A 247 -11.61 -6.92 14.99
C ALA A 247 -10.88 -8.10 15.61
N ASP A 248 -9.93 -8.68 14.88
CA ASP A 248 -9.05 -9.74 15.34
C ASP A 248 -7.65 -9.19 15.63
N PRO A 249 -7.05 -9.49 16.80
CA PRO A 249 -5.79 -8.88 17.21
C PRO A 249 -4.56 -9.29 16.37
N ASN A 250 -4.65 -10.34 15.56
CA ASN A 250 -3.54 -10.86 14.77
C ASN A 250 -3.63 -10.51 13.28
N SER A 251 -4.74 -9.97 12.82
CA SER A 251 -5.05 -9.83 11.39
C SER A 251 -4.10 -8.91 10.63
N GLY A 252 -3.63 -7.82 11.23
CA GLY A 252 -2.81 -6.84 10.51
C GLY A 252 -1.48 -7.38 10.00
N LEU A 253 -0.87 -8.32 10.72
CA LEU A 253 0.41 -8.91 10.34
C LEU A 253 0.35 -9.64 9.00
N THR A 254 -0.80 -10.23 8.66
CA THR A 254 -1.01 -10.95 7.39
C THR A 254 -0.99 -10.03 6.18
N TYR A 255 -1.23 -8.73 6.36
CA TYR A 255 -1.18 -7.73 5.30
C TYR A 255 0.19 -7.11 5.06
N LEU A 256 1.13 -7.24 6.03
CA LEU A 256 2.42 -6.54 5.96
C LEU A 256 3.24 -6.97 4.75
N LEU A 257 3.49 -8.27 4.61
CA LEU A 257 4.29 -8.82 3.52
C LEU A 257 3.66 -8.59 2.15
N PRO A 258 2.35 -8.85 1.94
CA PRO A 258 1.66 -8.50 0.71
C PRO A 258 1.74 -7.02 0.33
N ALA A 259 1.61 -6.11 1.30
CA ALA A 259 1.68 -4.67 1.05
C ALA A 259 3.08 -4.22 0.61
N PHE A 260 4.15 -4.76 1.24
CA PHE A 260 5.52 -4.53 0.79
C PHE A 260 5.75 -5.11 -0.61
N ALA A 261 5.29 -6.33 -0.88
CA ALA A 261 5.41 -6.96 -2.19
C ALA A 261 4.76 -6.09 -3.28
N ALA A 262 3.53 -5.60 -3.02
CA ALA A 262 2.83 -4.72 -3.94
C ALA A 262 3.52 -3.36 -4.10
N ALA A 263 4.06 -2.76 -3.03
CA ALA A 263 4.78 -1.50 -3.10
C ALA A 263 6.05 -1.61 -3.97
N PHE A 264 6.89 -2.62 -3.75
CA PHE A 264 8.11 -2.83 -4.54
C PHE A 264 7.81 -3.26 -5.97
N LEU A 265 6.83 -4.14 -6.18
CA LEU A 265 6.41 -4.53 -7.53
C LEU A 265 5.83 -3.34 -8.29
N GLY A 266 5.03 -2.51 -7.63
CA GLY A 266 4.50 -1.26 -8.21
C GLY A 266 5.60 -0.26 -8.62
N ALA A 267 6.74 -0.27 -7.93
CA ALA A 267 7.89 0.56 -8.27
C ALA A 267 8.62 0.10 -9.55
N THR A 268 8.34 -1.09 -10.07
CA THR A 268 8.89 -1.57 -11.35
C THR A 268 8.04 -1.17 -12.56
N SER A 269 6.85 -0.59 -12.35
CA SER A 269 5.89 -0.28 -13.41
C SER A 269 5.42 1.17 -13.35
N ILE A 270 4.85 1.67 -14.43
CA ILE A 270 4.32 3.03 -14.66
C ILE A 270 5.42 4.11 -14.60
N THR A 271 6.14 4.22 -13.49
CA THR A 271 7.35 5.04 -13.33
C THR A 271 8.47 4.16 -12.75
N PRO A 272 9.15 3.35 -13.59
CA PRO A 272 10.13 2.39 -13.12
C PRO A 272 11.24 3.07 -12.28
N GLY A 273 11.67 2.37 -11.21
CA GLY A 273 12.67 2.87 -10.26
C GLY A 273 12.14 3.81 -9.18
N ARG A 274 10.83 4.11 -9.15
CA ARG A 274 10.20 4.98 -8.13
C ARG A 274 8.92 4.37 -7.60
N PHE A 275 8.70 4.50 -6.30
CA PHE A 275 7.40 4.19 -5.73
C PHE A 275 6.34 5.13 -6.29
N ASN A 276 5.25 4.57 -6.79
CA ASN A 276 4.17 5.34 -7.38
C ASN A 276 2.80 4.70 -7.06
N PRO A 277 1.77 5.51 -6.77
CA PRO A 277 0.47 5.01 -6.33
C PRO A 277 -0.23 4.13 -7.37
N ILE A 278 -0.17 4.50 -8.65
CA ILE A 278 -0.85 3.76 -9.73
C ILE A 278 -0.22 2.37 -9.88
N GLY A 279 1.10 2.29 -9.97
CA GLY A 279 1.82 1.01 -10.06
C GLY A 279 1.55 0.12 -8.85
N SER A 280 1.49 0.72 -7.64
CA SER A 280 1.20 -0.02 -6.41
C SER A 280 -0.22 -0.61 -6.39
N VAL A 281 -1.23 0.14 -6.82
CA VAL A 281 -2.61 -0.36 -6.94
C VAL A 281 -2.68 -1.50 -7.96
N ILE A 282 -2.06 -1.35 -9.13
CA ILE A 282 -1.98 -2.40 -10.16
C ILE A 282 -1.29 -3.64 -9.59
N ALA A 283 -0.21 -3.47 -8.83
CA ALA A 283 0.52 -4.58 -8.20
C ALA A 283 -0.34 -5.34 -7.19
N VAL A 284 -1.13 -4.65 -6.36
CA VAL A 284 -2.08 -5.30 -5.44
C VAL A 284 -3.05 -6.19 -6.23
N TYR A 285 -3.70 -5.64 -7.25
CA TYR A 285 -4.67 -6.42 -8.03
C TYR A 285 -4.03 -7.53 -8.85
N PHE A 286 -2.81 -7.35 -9.36
CA PHE A 286 -2.05 -8.41 -10.02
C PHE A 286 -1.82 -9.59 -9.06
N LEU A 287 -1.26 -9.32 -7.87
CA LEU A 287 -0.94 -10.36 -6.87
C LEU A 287 -2.19 -11.12 -6.44
N VAL A 288 -3.26 -10.39 -6.14
CA VAL A 288 -4.50 -11.01 -5.66
C VAL A 288 -5.23 -11.77 -6.76
N THR A 289 -5.21 -11.27 -7.99
CA THR A 289 -5.77 -12.00 -9.14
C THR A 289 -5.07 -13.35 -9.31
N GLY A 290 -3.74 -13.38 -9.20
CA GLY A 290 -2.97 -14.62 -9.25
C GLY A 290 -3.36 -15.60 -8.15
N ILE A 291 -3.41 -15.14 -6.90
CA ILE A 291 -3.79 -15.97 -5.75
C ILE A 291 -5.24 -16.47 -5.87
N THR A 292 -6.18 -15.60 -6.26
CA THR A 292 -7.58 -16.00 -6.45
C THR A 292 -7.70 -17.07 -7.54
N GLY A 293 -6.98 -16.92 -8.65
CA GLY A 293 -6.95 -17.90 -9.71
C GLY A 293 -6.41 -19.26 -9.25
N LEU A 294 -5.31 -19.28 -8.49
CA LEU A 294 -4.74 -20.48 -7.89
C LEU A 294 -5.70 -21.14 -6.89
N SER A 295 -6.37 -20.34 -6.06
CA SER A 295 -7.37 -20.82 -5.10
C SER A 295 -8.58 -21.46 -5.78
N ILE A 296 -9.06 -20.89 -6.90
CA ILE A 296 -10.15 -21.45 -7.71
C ILE A 296 -9.75 -22.80 -8.36
N LEU A 297 -8.46 -22.99 -8.63
CA LEU A 297 -7.90 -24.26 -9.08
C LEU A 297 -7.75 -25.31 -7.96
N GLY A 298 -8.07 -24.95 -6.70
CA GLY A 298 -7.98 -25.87 -5.57
C GLY A 298 -6.56 -26.00 -4.98
N ILE A 299 -5.65 -25.07 -5.29
CA ILE A 299 -4.31 -25.07 -4.77
C ILE A 299 -4.34 -24.57 -3.32
N SER A 300 -3.62 -25.27 -2.43
CA SER A 300 -3.61 -25.02 -1.00
C SER A 300 -3.10 -23.62 -0.62
N THR A 301 -3.52 -23.11 0.54
CA THR A 301 -3.24 -21.75 1.02
C THR A 301 -1.76 -21.43 1.20
N PHE A 302 -0.88 -22.43 1.46
CA PHE A 302 0.57 -22.19 1.58
C PHE A 302 1.17 -21.53 0.32
N VAL A 303 0.52 -21.70 -0.85
CA VAL A 303 0.97 -21.10 -2.11
C VAL A 303 0.82 -19.56 -2.06
N GLN A 304 -0.09 -19.03 -1.23
CA GLN A 304 -0.22 -17.58 -1.05
C GLN A 304 1.07 -17.01 -0.44
N ASP A 305 1.61 -17.65 0.60
CA ASP A 305 2.85 -17.21 1.25
C ASP A 305 4.06 -17.35 0.31
N LEU A 306 4.12 -18.45 -0.45
CA LEU A 306 5.16 -18.62 -1.48
C LEU A 306 5.05 -17.53 -2.58
N PHE A 307 3.82 -17.21 -2.98
CA PHE A 307 3.58 -16.22 -4.02
C PHE A 307 3.93 -14.80 -3.55
N TYR A 308 3.50 -14.39 -2.36
CA TYR A 308 3.83 -13.09 -1.80
C TYR A 308 5.31 -12.96 -1.48
N GLY A 309 5.90 -13.98 -0.83
CA GLY A 309 7.33 -13.99 -0.50
C GLY A 309 8.21 -13.98 -1.74
N GLY A 310 7.91 -14.83 -2.72
CA GLY A 310 8.60 -14.88 -3.99
C GLY A 310 8.46 -13.59 -4.79
N ALA A 311 7.24 -13.04 -4.87
CA ALA A 311 6.97 -11.78 -5.54
C ALA A 311 7.75 -10.62 -4.90
N LEU A 312 7.84 -10.58 -3.56
CA LEU A 312 8.62 -9.55 -2.85
C LEU A 312 10.11 -9.63 -3.22
N VAL A 313 10.71 -10.82 -3.13
CA VAL A 313 12.13 -11.00 -3.45
C VAL A 313 12.42 -10.59 -4.90
N VAL A 314 11.62 -11.08 -5.84
CA VAL A 314 11.77 -10.74 -7.27
C VAL A 314 11.56 -9.24 -7.49
N ALA A 315 10.55 -8.64 -6.88
CA ALA A 315 10.26 -7.22 -7.01
C ALA A 315 11.39 -6.34 -6.47
N VAL A 316 11.95 -6.68 -5.31
CA VAL A 316 13.10 -5.96 -4.73
C VAL A 316 14.32 -6.07 -5.65
N CYS A 317 14.64 -7.27 -6.14
CA CYS A 317 15.75 -7.47 -7.08
C CYS A 317 15.57 -6.64 -8.36
N LEU A 318 14.38 -6.70 -8.98
CA LEU A 318 14.07 -5.94 -10.19
C LEU A 318 14.13 -4.42 -9.94
N SER A 319 13.57 -3.96 -8.82
CA SER A 319 13.58 -2.54 -8.44
C SER A 319 15.02 -2.00 -8.29
N GLN A 320 15.92 -2.80 -7.69
CA GLN A 320 17.33 -2.43 -7.55
C GLN A 320 18.07 -2.42 -8.90
N LEU A 321 17.80 -3.38 -9.76
CA LEU A 321 18.39 -3.42 -11.11
C LEU A 321 17.97 -2.20 -11.95
N VAL A 322 16.70 -1.81 -11.87
CA VAL A 322 16.18 -0.62 -12.58
C VAL A 322 16.80 0.66 -12.03
N ARG A 323 16.89 0.81 -10.70
CA ARG A 323 17.57 1.97 -10.07
C ARG A 323 19.04 2.07 -10.47
N GLY A 324 19.79 0.99 -10.38
CA GLY A 324 21.22 0.98 -10.71
C GLY A 324 21.49 1.28 -12.18
N ARG A 325 20.55 1.01 -13.10
CA ARG A 325 20.65 1.46 -14.50
C ARG A 325 20.43 2.95 -14.65
N GLN A 326 19.47 3.54 -13.92
CA GLN A 326 19.20 4.98 -14.00
C GLN A 326 20.35 5.82 -13.43
N GLU A 327 20.99 5.38 -12.36
CA GLU A 327 22.17 6.05 -11.76
C GLU A 327 23.42 6.00 -12.67
N ARG A 328 23.54 5.01 -13.57
CA ARG A 328 24.64 4.91 -14.54
C ARG A 328 24.41 5.73 -15.81
N LEU A 329 23.20 6.18 -16.06
CA LEU A 329 22.80 6.96 -17.24
C LEU A 329 22.62 8.45 -16.93
N SER A 330 22.64 8.84 -15.65
CA SER A 330 22.59 10.24 -15.17
C SER A 330 23.98 10.75 -14.82
#